data_93f8c7f74a3fd8ee08a2d2fffc71b786
#
_entry.id   93f8c7f74a3fd8ee08a2d2fffc71b786
#
_cell.length_a   1.000
_cell.length_b   1.000
_cell.length_c   1.000
_cell.angle_alpha   90.00
_cell.angle_beta   90.00
_cell.angle_gamma   90.00
#
_symmetry.space_group_name_H-M   'P 1'
#
loop_
_entity.id
_entity.type
_entity.pdbx_description
1 polymer ?
#
loop_
_entity_poly.entity_id
_entity_poly.type
_entity_poly.pdbx_seq_one_letter_code
_entity_poly.pdbx_strand_id
1 'polypeptide(L)'
;MIRFDPFRELEELQERLARTLGAPQQGPRVYAPLVDVMEDGEGLHLLVYLPGVAPEKVEVVAEEGVLSVKAERPFEKKEGVAYHRLEGPYGTFARSFNIPSTYDLSRVQARFRHGVLHLLVPRAEETRPKKIQVQVE
;
A
#
# COMPACT_ATOMS: atom_id res chain seq x y z
N MET A 1 4.61 -11.13 42.51
CA MET A 1 5.51 -10.55 41.51
C MET A 1 4.71 -10.18 40.26
N ILE A 2 4.53 -8.90 40.02
CA ILE A 2 3.79 -8.41 38.86
C ILE A 2 4.73 -8.45 37.65
N ARG A 3 4.45 -9.32 36.71
CA ARG A 3 5.17 -9.32 35.43
C ARG A 3 4.54 -8.27 34.54
N PHE A 4 5.33 -7.28 34.16
CA PHE A 4 4.95 -6.31 33.16
C PHE A 4 5.06 -6.96 31.78
N ASP A 5 3.92 -7.15 31.11
CA ASP A 5 3.86 -7.64 29.75
C ASP A 5 3.35 -6.53 28.85
N PRO A 6 4.26 -5.81 28.14
CA PRO A 6 3.87 -4.70 27.30
C PRO A 6 2.96 -5.09 26.13
N PHE A 7 3.04 -6.34 25.69
CA PHE A 7 2.20 -6.83 24.59
C PHE A 7 0.76 -7.04 25.03
N ARG A 8 0.58 -7.56 26.24
CA ARG A 8 -0.75 -7.75 26.81
C ARG A 8 -1.43 -6.42 27.07
N GLU A 9 -0.69 -5.45 27.56
CA GLU A 9 -1.23 -4.09 27.77
C GLU A 9 -1.61 -3.43 26.46
N LEU A 10 -0.81 -3.60 25.41
CA LEU A 10 -1.11 -3.08 24.07
C LEU A 10 -2.38 -3.72 23.50
N GLU A 11 -2.52 -5.03 23.64
CA GLU A 11 -3.73 -5.75 23.21
C GLU A 11 -4.96 -5.27 23.96
N GLU A 12 -4.86 -5.13 25.28
CA GLU A 12 -5.95 -4.60 26.11
C GLU A 12 -6.33 -3.17 25.71
N LEU A 13 -5.34 -2.34 25.39
CA LEU A 13 -5.58 -0.99 24.92
C LEU A 13 -6.29 -0.97 23.57
N GLN A 14 -5.85 -1.82 22.63
CA GLN A 14 -6.50 -1.95 21.34
C GLN A 14 -7.95 -2.43 21.47
N GLU A 15 -8.20 -3.40 22.34
CA GLU A 15 -9.56 -3.87 22.62
C GLU A 15 -10.44 -2.78 23.22
N ARG A 16 -9.90 -1.98 24.15
CA ARG A 16 -10.62 -0.85 24.74
C ARG A 16 -10.97 0.20 23.69
N LEU A 17 -10.02 0.52 22.82
CA LEU A 17 -10.25 1.48 21.73
C LEU A 17 -11.31 0.95 20.76
N ALA A 18 -11.27 -0.33 20.43
CA ALA A 18 -12.26 -0.95 19.57
C ALA A 18 -13.66 -0.90 20.17
N ARG A 19 -13.78 -1.14 21.48
CA ARG A 19 -15.06 -1.04 22.19
C ARG A 19 -15.57 0.39 22.26
N THR A 20 -14.68 1.34 22.50
CA THR A 20 -15.04 2.76 22.62
C THR A 20 -15.49 3.34 21.28
N LEU A 21 -14.87 2.89 20.18
CA LEU A 21 -15.21 3.33 18.84
C LEU A 21 -16.36 2.53 18.19
N GLY A 22 -16.87 1.52 18.90
CA GLY A 22 -18.01 0.74 18.45
C GLY A 22 -17.74 -0.18 17.27
N ALA A 23 -16.49 -0.47 17.00
CA ALA A 23 -16.09 -1.37 15.92
C ALA A 23 -15.55 -2.67 16.49
N PRO A 24 -16.36 -3.74 16.63
CA PRO A 24 -15.81 -5.07 16.89
C PRO A 24 -15.02 -5.50 15.67
N GLN A 25 -13.71 -5.49 15.78
CA GLN A 25 -12.86 -5.99 14.71
C GLN A 25 -12.85 -7.51 14.74
N GLN A 26 -13.94 -8.11 14.30
CA GLN A 26 -14.00 -9.52 13.96
C GLN A 26 -13.95 -9.64 12.45
N GLY A 27 -12.78 -9.53 11.87
CA GLY A 27 -12.61 -9.68 10.44
C GLY A 27 -11.13 -9.67 10.06
N PRO A 28 -10.82 -10.01 8.81
CA PRO A 28 -9.44 -9.93 8.35
C PRO A 28 -8.93 -8.51 8.52
N ARG A 29 -7.73 -8.39 9.08
CA ARG A 29 -7.11 -7.09 9.27
C ARG A 29 -6.75 -6.49 7.92
N VAL A 30 -7.02 -5.20 7.77
CA VAL A 30 -6.62 -4.42 6.61
C VAL A 30 -5.55 -3.44 7.05
N TYR A 31 -4.43 -3.47 6.34
CA TYR A 31 -3.29 -2.60 6.60
C TYR A 31 -3.12 -1.62 5.45
N ALA A 32 -2.82 -0.36 5.77
CA ALA A 32 -2.32 0.58 4.79
C ALA A 32 -0.80 0.42 4.71
N PRO A 33 -0.25 -0.10 3.61
CA PRO A 33 1.19 -0.27 3.50
C PRO A 33 1.91 1.08 3.46
N LEU A 34 3.14 1.11 3.96
CA LEU A 34 4.00 2.28 3.84
C LEU A 34 4.35 2.50 2.38
N VAL A 35 4.46 3.75 1.98
CA VAL A 35 4.74 4.11 0.59
C VAL A 35 5.72 5.28 0.55
N ASP A 36 6.70 5.17 -0.33
CA ASP A 36 7.53 6.29 -0.74
C ASP A 36 7.05 6.78 -2.10
N VAL A 37 6.88 8.08 -2.24
CA VAL A 37 6.47 8.70 -3.49
C VAL A 37 7.54 9.68 -3.93
N MET A 38 8.06 9.48 -5.14
CA MET A 38 9.15 10.28 -5.69
C MET A 38 8.82 10.68 -7.12
N GLU A 39 9.37 11.79 -7.56
CA GLU A 39 9.22 12.28 -8.92
C GLU A 39 10.59 12.51 -9.54
N ASP A 40 10.77 12.08 -10.77
CA ASP A 40 11.95 12.35 -11.57
C ASP A 40 11.57 12.65 -13.04
N GLY A 41 12.57 12.68 -13.92
CA GLY A 41 12.32 12.94 -15.35
C GLY A 41 11.46 11.87 -16.04
N GLU A 42 11.39 10.65 -15.53
CA GLU A 42 10.59 9.59 -16.09
C GLU A 42 9.11 9.69 -15.69
N GLY A 43 8.85 10.21 -14.52
CA GLY A 43 7.50 10.33 -14.00
C GLY A 43 7.42 10.18 -12.49
N LEU A 44 6.28 9.68 -12.04
CA LEU A 44 5.99 9.47 -10.64
C LEU A 44 6.32 8.03 -10.25
N HIS A 45 7.14 7.86 -9.23
CA HIS A 45 7.51 6.56 -8.68
C HIS A 45 6.85 6.37 -7.33
N LEU A 46 6.18 5.23 -7.17
CA LEU A 46 5.61 4.83 -5.89
C LEU A 46 6.26 3.50 -5.48
N LEU A 47 6.84 3.48 -4.30
CA LEU A 47 7.38 2.26 -3.70
C LEU A 47 6.43 1.82 -2.60
N VAL A 48 5.73 0.73 -2.82
CA VAL A 48 4.75 0.18 -1.86
C VAL A 48 5.38 -1.01 -1.16
N TYR A 49 5.49 -0.94 0.16
CA TYR A 49 6.14 -1.97 0.96
C TYR A 49 5.16 -3.05 1.34
N LEU A 50 5.36 -4.26 0.79
CA LEU A 50 4.49 -5.41 0.96
C LEU A 50 5.30 -6.62 1.46
N PRO A 51 5.74 -6.59 2.72
CA PRO A 51 6.64 -7.62 3.22
C PRO A 51 5.98 -9.00 3.28
N GLY A 52 6.66 -9.99 2.71
CA GLY A 52 6.21 -11.37 2.76
C GLY A 52 5.02 -11.70 1.85
N VAL A 53 4.59 -10.77 1.02
CA VAL A 53 3.49 -11.00 0.07
C VAL A 53 4.03 -11.72 -1.17
N ALA A 54 3.32 -12.76 -1.63
CA ALA A 54 3.65 -13.43 -2.87
C ALA A 54 3.25 -12.55 -4.07
N PRO A 55 4.08 -12.48 -5.14
CA PRO A 55 3.79 -11.62 -6.29
C PRO A 55 2.41 -11.83 -6.91
N GLU A 56 1.95 -13.06 -6.97
CA GLU A 56 0.63 -13.41 -7.53
C GLU A 56 -0.55 -12.95 -6.67
N LYS A 57 -0.29 -12.49 -5.46
CA LYS A 57 -1.30 -11.95 -4.55
C LYS A 57 -1.41 -10.43 -4.61
N VAL A 58 -0.63 -9.79 -5.49
CA VAL A 58 -0.64 -8.34 -5.66
C VAL A 58 -1.53 -7.96 -6.82
N GLU A 59 -2.46 -7.05 -6.58
CA GLU A 59 -3.38 -6.52 -7.58
C GLU A 59 -3.22 -5.00 -7.66
N VAL A 60 -3.07 -4.49 -8.88
CA VAL A 60 -2.97 -3.05 -9.13
C VAL A 60 -4.06 -2.66 -10.12
N VAL A 61 -4.86 -1.68 -9.76
CA VAL A 61 -5.95 -1.19 -10.61
C VAL A 61 -5.79 0.32 -10.81
N ALA A 62 -5.87 0.75 -12.06
CA ALA A 62 -5.86 2.16 -12.42
C ALA A 62 -7.20 2.51 -13.05
N GLU A 63 -7.98 3.37 -12.41
CA GLU A 63 -9.32 3.74 -12.84
C GLU A 63 -9.66 5.16 -12.40
N GLU A 64 -10.16 5.97 -13.33
CA GLU A 64 -10.65 7.32 -13.06
C GLU A 64 -9.71 8.22 -12.25
N GLY A 65 -8.43 8.21 -12.61
CA GLY A 65 -7.42 9.01 -11.93
C GLY A 65 -6.96 8.45 -10.59
N VAL A 66 -7.39 7.25 -10.23
CA VAL A 66 -7.03 6.58 -8.98
C VAL A 66 -6.21 5.34 -9.27
N LEU A 67 -5.08 5.22 -8.59
CA LEU A 67 -4.22 4.04 -8.60
C LEU A 67 -4.42 3.31 -7.29
N SER A 68 -4.95 2.08 -7.36
CA SER A 68 -5.25 1.27 -6.19
C SER A 68 -4.36 0.05 -6.14
N VAL A 69 -3.82 -0.24 -4.96
CA VAL A 69 -3.01 -1.43 -4.69
C VAL A 69 -3.72 -2.25 -3.64
N LYS A 70 -3.88 -3.53 -3.92
CA LYS A 70 -4.41 -4.51 -2.97
C LYS A 70 -3.53 -5.74 -3.00
N ALA A 71 -3.20 -6.25 -1.83
CA ALA A 71 -2.39 -7.45 -1.70
C ALA A 71 -2.84 -8.26 -0.50
N GLU A 72 -2.60 -9.55 -0.52
CA GLU A 72 -2.98 -10.44 0.56
C GLU A 72 -1.78 -11.25 1.03
N ARG A 73 -1.60 -11.29 2.35
CA ARG A 73 -0.67 -12.18 3.00
C ARG A 73 -1.44 -13.03 4.01
N PRO A 74 -1.98 -14.19 3.58
CA PRO A 74 -2.77 -15.02 4.48
C PRO A 74 -1.90 -15.62 5.58
N PHE A 75 -2.47 -15.71 6.79
CA PHE A 75 -1.85 -16.47 7.86
C PHE A 75 -2.36 -17.90 7.83
N GLU A 76 -1.46 -18.84 7.69
CA GLU A 76 -1.77 -20.26 7.72
C GLU A 76 -1.27 -20.86 9.03
N LYS A 77 -2.21 -21.28 9.88
CA LYS A 77 -1.88 -21.97 11.12
C LYS A 77 -1.38 -23.37 10.82
N LYS A 78 -0.18 -23.68 11.29
CA LYS A 78 0.44 -24.98 11.11
C LYS A 78 0.24 -25.83 12.36
N GLU A 79 -0.08 -27.11 12.16
CA GLU A 79 -0.14 -28.07 13.26
C GLU A 79 1.24 -28.34 13.86
N GLY A 80 1.29 -28.56 15.16
CA GLY A 80 2.52 -28.83 15.87
C GLY A 80 3.39 -27.60 16.11
N VAL A 81 2.92 -26.42 15.77
CA VAL A 81 3.62 -25.15 15.99
C VAL A 81 2.93 -24.36 17.10
N ALA A 82 3.72 -23.99 18.11
CA ALA A 82 3.23 -23.10 19.17
C ALA A 82 3.65 -21.67 18.83
N TYR A 83 2.65 -20.80 18.65
CA TYR A 83 2.89 -19.40 18.32
C TYR A 83 2.93 -18.56 19.59
N HIS A 84 4.11 -18.08 19.95
CA HIS A 84 4.29 -17.25 21.13
C HIS A 84 4.11 -15.77 20.86
N ARG A 85 4.35 -15.37 19.62
CA ARG A 85 4.22 -13.97 19.20
C ARG A 85 4.00 -13.90 17.70
N LEU A 86 2.98 -13.16 17.28
CA LEU A 86 2.68 -12.90 15.88
C LEU A 86 2.57 -11.39 15.67
N GLU A 87 3.64 -10.78 15.24
CA GLU A 87 3.72 -9.34 14.98
C GLU A 87 3.79 -9.05 13.48
N GLY A 88 3.98 -10.09 12.66
CA GLY A 88 4.00 -9.94 11.22
C GLY A 88 2.66 -9.41 10.70
N PRO A 89 2.67 -8.57 9.69
CA PRO A 89 1.43 -8.09 9.08
C PRO A 89 0.84 -9.18 8.17
N TYR A 90 -0.13 -9.90 8.69
CA TYR A 90 -0.92 -10.88 7.95
C TYR A 90 -2.31 -10.32 7.67
N GLY A 91 -2.82 -10.52 6.49
CA GLY A 91 -4.14 -10.05 6.10
C GLY A 91 -4.10 -9.32 4.76
N THR A 92 -4.92 -8.31 4.63
CA THR A 92 -5.05 -7.53 3.40
C THR A 92 -4.29 -6.22 3.53
N PHE A 93 -3.49 -5.91 2.52
CA PHE A 93 -2.88 -4.59 2.34
C PHE A 93 -3.66 -3.86 1.26
N ALA A 94 -4.09 -2.65 1.55
CA ALA A 94 -4.82 -1.86 0.57
C ALA A 94 -4.46 -0.38 0.70
N ARG A 95 -4.21 0.24 -0.44
CA ARG A 95 -3.96 1.68 -0.50
C ARG A 95 -4.34 2.23 -1.87
N SER A 96 -4.92 3.44 -1.88
CA SER A 96 -5.31 4.14 -3.09
C SER A 96 -4.65 5.49 -3.15
N PHE A 97 -4.30 5.91 -4.37
CA PHE A 97 -3.62 7.18 -4.62
C PHE A 97 -4.38 7.95 -5.69
N ASN A 98 -4.66 9.21 -5.42
CA ASN A 98 -5.14 10.13 -6.44
C ASN A 98 -3.95 10.62 -7.26
N ILE A 99 -3.93 10.30 -8.54
CA ILE A 99 -2.83 10.65 -9.41
C ILE A 99 -3.19 11.87 -10.23
N PRO A 100 -2.39 12.94 -10.17
CA PRO A 100 -2.65 14.13 -10.99
C PRO A 100 -2.67 13.81 -12.48
N SER A 101 -3.46 14.57 -13.24
CA SER A 101 -3.57 14.38 -14.69
C SER A 101 -2.29 14.66 -15.48
N THR A 102 -1.29 15.23 -14.83
CA THR A 102 0.06 15.40 -15.39
C THR A 102 0.79 14.09 -15.63
N TYR A 103 0.28 12.99 -15.05
CA TYR A 103 0.81 11.64 -15.21
C TYR A 103 -0.20 10.77 -15.93
N ASP A 104 0.31 9.85 -16.73
CA ASP A 104 -0.51 8.96 -17.57
C ASP A 104 -0.69 7.58 -16.91
N LEU A 105 -1.84 7.39 -16.25
CA LEU A 105 -2.16 6.11 -15.61
C LEU A 105 -2.35 4.97 -16.59
N SER A 106 -2.69 5.26 -17.86
CA SER A 106 -2.84 4.21 -18.87
C SER A 106 -1.53 3.51 -19.20
N ARG A 107 -0.40 4.11 -18.84
CA ARG A 107 0.93 3.56 -19.10
C ARG A 107 1.68 3.19 -17.83
N VAL A 108 0.97 2.98 -16.72
CA VAL A 108 1.59 2.58 -15.45
C VAL A 108 2.34 1.26 -15.62
N GLN A 109 3.54 1.22 -15.07
CA GLN A 109 4.36 0.02 -15.03
C GLN A 109 4.50 -0.46 -13.60
N ALA A 110 4.42 -1.76 -13.39
CA ALA A 110 4.53 -2.35 -12.07
C ALA A 110 5.62 -3.42 -12.06
N ARG A 111 6.48 -3.35 -11.04
CA ARG A 111 7.53 -4.35 -10.79
C ARG A 111 7.50 -4.72 -9.31
N PHE A 112 7.61 -6.00 -9.02
CA PHE A 112 7.63 -6.48 -7.65
C PHE A 112 8.96 -7.19 -7.36
N ARG A 113 9.70 -6.68 -6.38
CA ARG A 113 10.99 -7.24 -6.03
C ARG A 113 11.31 -7.03 -4.56
N HIS A 114 11.78 -8.06 -3.89
CA HIS A 114 12.20 -8.01 -2.49
C HIS A 114 11.12 -7.45 -1.55
N GLY A 115 9.85 -7.78 -1.80
CA GLY A 115 8.75 -7.29 -0.97
C GLY A 115 8.35 -5.84 -1.23
N VAL A 116 8.87 -5.23 -2.28
CA VAL A 116 8.56 -3.85 -2.66
C VAL A 116 7.93 -3.81 -4.05
N LEU A 117 6.74 -3.24 -4.13
CA LEU A 117 6.07 -2.99 -5.38
C LEU A 117 6.47 -1.61 -5.89
N HIS A 118 7.14 -1.56 -7.02
CA HIS A 118 7.53 -0.32 -7.66
C HIS A 118 6.54 -0.01 -8.79
N LEU A 119 5.82 1.09 -8.65
CA LEU A 119 4.91 1.60 -9.65
C LEU A 119 5.52 2.84 -10.29
N LEU A 120 5.58 2.87 -11.61
CA LEU A 120 6.02 4.04 -12.37
C LEU A 120 4.86 4.54 -13.20
N VAL A 121 4.45 5.79 -12.96
CA VAL A 121 3.44 6.47 -13.76
C VAL A 121 4.14 7.53 -14.61
N PRO A 122 4.28 7.32 -15.92
CA PRO A 122 4.98 8.27 -16.78
C PRO A 122 4.24 9.60 -16.87
N ARG A 123 4.96 10.65 -17.22
CA ARG A 123 4.34 11.94 -17.48
C ARG A 123 3.44 11.85 -18.71
N ALA A 124 2.30 12.49 -18.64
CA ALA A 124 1.42 12.62 -19.80
C ALA A 124 2.08 13.51 -20.85
N GLU A 125 2.03 13.09 -22.10
CA GLU A 125 2.64 13.84 -23.19
C GLU A 125 2.03 15.24 -23.37
N GLU A 126 0.74 15.35 -23.08
CA GLU A 126 0.00 16.60 -23.15
C GLU A 126 0.46 17.69 -22.18
N THR A 127 1.17 17.29 -21.12
CA THR A 127 1.67 18.21 -20.09
C THR A 127 3.08 18.70 -20.34
N ARG A 128 3.73 18.24 -21.42
CA ARG A 128 5.03 18.76 -21.82
C ARG A 128 4.88 20.20 -22.25
N PRO A 129 5.80 21.10 -21.85
CA PRO A 129 5.74 22.48 -22.30
C PRO A 129 5.72 22.53 -23.83
N LYS A 130 4.67 23.12 -24.39
CA LYS A 130 4.57 23.33 -25.82
C LYS A 130 5.18 24.67 -26.15
N LYS A 131 6.14 24.66 -27.06
CA LYS A 131 6.68 25.91 -27.61
C LYS A 131 5.67 26.48 -28.59
N ILE A 132 5.09 27.62 -28.21
CA ILE A 132 4.09 28.28 -29.05
C ILE A 132 4.80 29.20 -30.03
N GLN A 133 4.53 29.01 -31.31
CA GLN A 133 5.06 29.88 -32.34
C GLN A 133 4.23 31.15 -32.44
N VAL A 134 4.87 32.30 -32.23
CA VAL A 134 4.20 33.59 -32.30
C VAL A 134 4.15 34.05 -33.76
N GLN A 135 2.93 34.32 -34.24
CA GLN A 135 2.77 34.92 -35.57
C GLN A 135 2.87 36.46 -35.44
N VAL A 136 3.67 37.05 -36.28
CA VAL A 136 3.82 38.51 -36.35
C VAL A 136 2.91 39.03 -37.43
N GLU A 137 1.96 39.88 -37.02
CA GLU A 137 1.08 40.59 -37.98
C GLU A 137 1.64 41.92 -38.36
#